data_10f20785af846c639d1eb7e5737b16c7
#
_entry.id   10f20785af846c639d1eb7e5737b16c7
#
_cell.length_a   1.000
_cell.length_b   1.000
_cell.length_c   1.000
_cell.angle_alpha   90.00
_cell.angle_beta   90.00
_cell.angle_gamma   90.00
#
_symmetry.space_group_name_H-M   'P 1'
#
loop_
_entity.id
_entity.type
_entity.pdbx_description
1 polymer ?
#
loop_
_entity_poly.entity_id
_entity_poly.type
_entity_poly.pdbx_seq_one_letter_code
_entity_poly.pdbx_strand_id
1 'polypeptide(L)'
;FGSGTVIWGKKGTAPQNFARNNGNPFAALMSYPDVPEGIWFYNEVKYGYDNGIMTGTSDGNFGPYNALPRCQFAVILHRLAGGETVPFEQRYPDVADGMWYTDAIMWASEAGIISGYSNGYFGVADNITREEMATMMYRYARYKGYDTGARADFDQFLDGNKVNDFARKPMSWAVGCGLISGKYGQTVLDPQGQASRAETAIIIMRFMENIRPAAEVSSVSLDRDRIE
;
A
#
# COMPACT_ATOMS: atom_id res chain seq x y z
N PHE A 1 -35.09 0.85 14.95
CA PHE A 1 -34.27 0.95 13.73
C PHE A 1 -34.79 -0.08 12.73
N GLY A 2 -34.92 0.29 11.43
CA GLY A 2 -35.31 -0.65 10.37
C GLY A 2 -34.22 -1.70 10.13
N SER A 3 -34.60 -2.88 9.60
CA SER A 3 -33.70 -4.02 9.36
C SER A 3 -32.50 -3.77 8.41
N GLY A 4 -32.44 -2.61 7.76
CA GLY A 4 -31.34 -2.20 6.88
C GLY A 4 -30.40 -1.13 7.47
N THR A 5 -30.61 -0.69 8.71
CA THR A 5 -29.79 0.32 9.35
C THR A 5 -28.44 -0.26 9.73
N VAL A 6 -27.34 0.32 9.21
CA VAL A 6 -25.98 -0.09 9.59
C VAL A 6 -25.64 0.47 10.98
N ILE A 7 -25.24 -0.43 11.88
CA ILE A 7 -24.80 -0.06 13.23
C ILE A 7 -23.29 0.04 13.25
N TRP A 8 -22.78 1.20 13.62
CA TRP A 8 -21.34 1.46 13.72
C TRP A 8 -20.87 1.33 15.17
N GLY A 9 -19.71 0.73 15.37
CA GLY A 9 -19.12 0.58 16.70
C GLY A 9 -17.80 -0.18 16.70
N LYS A 10 -17.16 -0.24 17.87
CA LYS A 10 -15.96 -1.07 18.06
C LYS A 10 -16.37 -2.54 18.16
N LYS A 11 -15.54 -3.43 17.61
CA LYS A 11 -15.72 -4.89 17.76
C LYS A 11 -15.72 -5.26 19.26
N GLY A 12 -16.55 -6.22 19.63
CA GLY A 12 -16.67 -6.69 21.00
C GLY A 12 -17.48 -5.77 21.93
N THR A 13 -18.12 -4.72 21.41
CA THR A 13 -18.86 -3.74 22.22
C THR A 13 -20.39 -3.88 22.08
N ALA A 14 -21.13 -3.15 22.90
CA ALA A 14 -22.59 -3.15 22.91
C ALA A 14 -23.23 -2.87 21.52
N PRO A 15 -22.75 -1.95 20.67
CA PRO A 15 -23.28 -1.75 19.32
C PRO A 15 -23.22 -3.01 18.46
N GLN A 16 -22.14 -3.80 18.52
CA GLN A 16 -22.04 -5.05 17.77
C GLN A 16 -23.07 -6.09 18.26
N ASN A 17 -23.22 -6.23 19.58
CA ASN A 17 -24.20 -7.12 20.16
C ASN A 17 -25.62 -6.67 19.79
N PHE A 18 -25.90 -5.38 19.82
CA PHE A 18 -27.19 -4.83 19.40
C PHE A 18 -27.46 -5.16 17.93
N ALA A 19 -26.50 -4.90 17.03
CA ALA A 19 -26.64 -5.20 15.61
C ALA A 19 -26.98 -6.69 15.39
N ARG A 20 -26.21 -7.60 16.01
CA ARG A 20 -26.42 -9.04 15.91
C ARG A 20 -27.80 -9.46 16.43
N ASN A 21 -28.22 -8.93 17.58
CA ASN A 21 -29.51 -9.32 18.22
C ASN A 21 -30.72 -8.80 17.46
N ASN A 22 -30.57 -7.75 16.65
CA ASN A 22 -31.65 -7.11 15.91
C ASN A 22 -31.57 -7.34 14.40
N GLY A 23 -30.67 -8.20 13.92
CA GLY A 23 -30.50 -8.49 12.49
C GLY A 23 -30.03 -7.31 11.66
N ASN A 24 -29.34 -6.32 12.27
CA ASN A 24 -28.80 -5.16 11.58
C ASN A 24 -27.38 -5.46 11.10
N PRO A 25 -26.96 -4.92 9.93
CA PRO A 25 -25.56 -4.91 9.52
C PRO A 25 -24.70 -4.17 10.56
N PHE A 26 -23.49 -4.67 10.81
CA PHE A 26 -22.51 -4.03 11.71
C PHE A 26 -21.28 -3.61 10.94
N ALA A 27 -20.90 -2.34 11.05
CA ALA A 27 -19.65 -1.81 10.54
C ALA A 27 -18.71 -1.48 11.70
N ALA A 28 -17.53 -2.06 11.68
CA ALA A 28 -16.54 -1.84 12.73
C ALA A 28 -15.83 -0.50 12.54
N LEU A 29 -15.76 0.28 13.60
CA LEU A 29 -14.88 1.46 13.65
C LEU A 29 -13.45 1.03 13.91
N MET A 30 -12.49 1.69 13.26
CA MET A 30 -11.07 1.53 13.57
C MET A 30 -10.82 1.85 15.05
N SER A 31 -10.08 0.97 15.70
CA SER A 31 -9.74 1.14 17.12
C SER A 31 -8.41 0.45 17.41
N TYR A 32 -7.33 1.17 17.15
CA TYR A 32 -5.97 0.75 17.50
C TYR A 32 -5.44 1.63 18.63
N PRO A 33 -5.06 1.07 19.81
CA PRO A 33 -4.56 1.86 20.94
C PRO A 33 -3.33 2.71 20.59
N ASP A 34 -2.51 2.24 19.66
CA ASP A 34 -1.29 2.88 19.18
C ASP A 34 -1.51 3.86 18.01
N VAL A 35 -2.78 4.09 17.60
CA VAL A 35 -3.18 5.07 16.58
C VAL A 35 -4.30 5.96 17.16
N PRO A 36 -3.99 6.82 18.13
CA PRO A 36 -4.97 7.74 18.68
C PRO A 36 -5.38 8.81 17.66
N GLU A 37 -6.62 9.31 17.77
CA GLU A 37 -7.06 10.46 16.97
C GLU A 37 -6.12 11.66 17.15
N GLY A 38 -5.80 12.31 16.02
CA GLY A 38 -4.90 13.48 16.01
C GLY A 38 -3.42 13.15 15.83
N ILE A 39 -3.01 11.87 15.84
CA ILE A 39 -1.66 11.51 15.43
C ILE A 39 -1.50 11.76 13.92
N TRP A 40 -0.34 12.18 13.48
CA TRP A 40 -0.09 12.69 12.13
C TRP A 40 -0.37 11.71 10.97
N PHE A 41 -0.46 10.42 11.25
CA PHE A 41 -0.81 9.36 10.28
C PHE A 41 -2.19 8.73 10.52
N TYR A 42 -3.02 9.31 11.37
CA TYR A 42 -4.33 8.73 11.73
C TYR A 42 -5.24 8.53 10.53
N ASN A 43 -5.35 9.55 9.68
CA ASN A 43 -6.26 9.52 8.53
C ASN A 43 -5.84 8.46 7.51
N GLU A 44 -4.55 8.30 7.30
CA GLU A 44 -4.00 7.34 6.34
C GLU A 44 -4.19 5.89 6.82
N VAL A 45 -3.97 5.64 8.11
CA VAL A 45 -4.24 4.33 8.70
C VAL A 45 -5.74 4.03 8.68
N LYS A 46 -6.57 5.02 9.01
CA LYS A 46 -8.03 4.90 8.94
C LYS A 46 -8.50 4.62 7.51
N TYR A 47 -7.96 5.31 6.53
CA TYR A 47 -8.23 5.05 5.11
C TYR A 47 -7.91 3.61 4.73
N GLY A 48 -6.73 3.10 5.09
CA GLY A 48 -6.32 1.72 4.85
C GLY A 48 -7.24 0.71 5.53
N TYR A 49 -7.68 1.00 6.76
CA TYR A 49 -8.61 0.16 7.52
C TYR A 49 -10.01 0.14 6.91
N ASP A 50 -10.59 1.31 6.64
CA ASP A 50 -11.96 1.46 6.12
C ASP A 50 -12.14 0.81 4.74
N ASN A 51 -11.08 0.82 3.93
CA ASN A 51 -11.06 0.18 2.60
C ASN A 51 -10.59 -1.28 2.62
N GLY A 52 -10.34 -1.88 3.80
CA GLY A 52 -9.91 -3.26 3.93
C GLY A 52 -8.51 -3.57 3.39
N ILE A 53 -7.70 -2.54 3.13
CA ILE A 53 -6.38 -2.65 2.51
C ILE A 53 -5.33 -3.02 3.56
N MET A 54 -5.32 -2.31 4.69
CA MET A 54 -4.41 -2.55 5.80
C MET A 54 -5.18 -2.86 7.07
N THR A 55 -4.72 -3.86 7.81
CA THR A 55 -5.30 -4.29 9.09
C THR A 55 -4.25 -4.21 10.20
N GLY A 56 -4.71 -4.26 11.46
CA GLY A 56 -3.81 -4.38 12.61
C GLY A 56 -3.08 -5.71 12.68
N THR A 57 -2.27 -5.83 13.71
CA THR A 57 -1.52 -7.02 14.11
C THR A 57 -2.37 -7.90 15.03
N SER A 58 -1.90 -9.12 15.34
CA SER A 58 -2.64 -10.09 16.16
C SER A 58 -2.85 -9.67 17.61
N ASP A 59 -2.06 -8.71 18.11
CA ASP A 59 -2.15 -8.15 19.47
C ASP A 59 -3.17 -7.00 19.59
N GLY A 60 -3.89 -6.67 18.51
CA GLY A 60 -4.90 -5.61 18.49
C GLY A 60 -4.34 -4.21 18.24
N ASN A 61 -3.05 -4.06 17.99
CA ASN A 61 -2.39 -2.82 17.59
C ASN A 61 -2.30 -2.69 16.08
N PHE A 62 -1.97 -1.51 15.58
CA PHE A 62 -1.59 -1.31 14.18
C PHE A 62 -0.10 -1.53 13.97
N GLY A 63 0.74 -1.16 14.91
CA GLY A 63 2.19 -1.22 14.82
C GLY A 63 2.78 -0.17 13.86
N PRO A 64 2.45 1.13 13.99
CA PRO A 64 2.74 2.14 12.98
C PRO A 64 4.24 2.31 12.68
N TYR A 65 5.08 2.09 13.68
CA TYR A 65 6.54 2.24 13.56
C TYR A 65 7.27 0.94 13.23
N ASN A 66 6.55 -0.19 13.18
CA ASN A 66 7.16 -1.47 12.79
C ASN A 66 7.50 -1.42 11.30
N ALA A 67 8.66 -1.96 10.94
CA ALA A 67 9.01 -2.19 9.55
C ALA A 67 8.00 -3.15 8.90
N LEU A 68 7.69 -2.92 7.63
CA LEU A 68 6.73 -3.74 6.89
C LEU A 68 7.43 -4.91 6.19
N PRO A 69 7.06 -6.17 6.48
CA PRO A 69 7.57 -7.31 5.71
C PRO A 69 7.13 -7.26 4.24
N ARG A 70 7.98 -7.74 3.33
CA ARG A 70 7.70 -7.80 1.89
C ARG A 70 6.43 -8.58 1.57
N CYS A 71 6.17 -9.69 2.27
CA CYS A 71 4.93 -10.46 2.10
C CYS A 71 3.68 -9.65 2.47
N GLN A 72 3.74 -8.80 3.50
CA GLN A 72 2.61 -7.93 3.84
C GLN A 72 2.36 -6.88 2.76
N PHE A 73 3.41 -6.36 2.13
CA PHE A 73 3.22 -5.42 1.03
C PHE A 73 2.61 -6.09 -0.21
N ALA A 74 2.98 -7.33 -0.53
CA ALA A 74 2.31 -8.11 -1.57
C ALA A 74 0.80 -8.28 -1.27
N VAL A 75 0.43 -8.57 -0.02
CA VAL A 75 -0.99 -8.67 0.40
C VAL A 75 -1.73 -7.34 0.26
N ILE A 76 -1.07 -6.22 0.57
CA ILE A 76 -1.66 -4.88 0.38
C ILE A 76 -1.98 -4.65 -1.10
N LEU A 77 -1.03 -4.92 -2.01
CA LEU A 77 -1.23 -4.76 -3.45
C LEU A 77 -2.31 -5.70 -4.00
N HIS A 78 -2.34 -6.93 -3.51
CA HIS A 78 -3.36 -7.92 -3.87
C HIS A 78 -4.77 -7.45 -3.48
N ARG A 79 -4.93 -6.93 -2.27
CA ARG A 79 -6.21 -6.35 -1.80
C ARG A 79 -6.62 -5.13 -2.61
N LEU A 80 -5.67 -4.26 -2.98
CA LEU A 80 -5.90 -3.13 -3.88
C LEU A 80 -6.37 -3.57 -5.28
N ALA A 81 -5.93 -4.73 -5.73
CA ALA A 81 -6.31 -5.27 -7.03
C ALA A 81 -7.70 -5.94 -7.04
N GLY A 82 -8.24 -6.29 -5.88
CA GLY A 82 -9.52 -6.98 -5.73
C GLY A 82 -9.41 -8.42 -5.21
N GLY A 83 -8.20 -8.89 -4.88
CA GLY A 83 -7.98 -10.19 -4.23
C GLY A 83 -8.14 -11.40 -5.15
N GLU A 84 -7.80 -11.29 -6.43
CA GLU A 84 -7.85 -12.41 -7.38
C GLU A 84 -6.96 -13.57 -6.93
N THR A 85 -7.49 -14.78 -6.93
CA THR A 85 -6.72 -16.00 -6.63
C THR A 85 -6.15 -16.59 -7.92
N VAL A 86 -4.92 -17.07 -7.81
CA VAL A 86 -4.24 -17.82 -8.89
C VAL A 86 -3.79 -19.18 -8.35
N PRO A 87 -3.66 -20.21 -9.18
CA PRO A 87 -3.15 -21.50 -8.74
C PRO A 87 -1.78 -21.38 -8.11
N PHE A 88 -1.54 -22.15 -7.04
CA PHE A 88 -0.22 -22.21 -6.44
C PHE A 88 0.78 -22.89 -7.39
N GLU A 89 1.93 -22.26 -7.53
CA GLU A 89 3.10 -22.79 -8.22
C GLU A 89 4.35 -22.51 -7.36
N GLN A 90 5.16 -23.52 -7.10
CA GLN A 90 6.38 -23.36 -6.29
C GLN A 90 7.42 -22.52 -7.02
N ARG A 91 7.27 -21.21 -6.99
CA ARG A 91 8.20 -20.25 -7.63
C ARG A 91 9.36 -19.84 -6.73
N TYR A 92 9.12 -19.79 -5.43
CA TYR A 92 10.08 -19.33 -4.43
C TYR A 92 10.22 -20.38 -3.32
N PRO A 93 11.44 -20.79 -2.94
CA PRO A 93 11.65 -21.81 -1.90
C PRO A 93 11.08 -21.44 -0.52
N ASP A 94 10.99 -20.14 -0.21
CA ASP A 94 10.50 -19.58 1.06
C ASP A 94 9.00 -19.25 1.05
N VAL A 95 8.27 -19.55 -0.02
CA VAL A 95 6.82 -19.34 -0.12
C VAL A 95 6.14 -20.71 -0.11
N ALA A 96 5.59 -21.11 1.04
CA ALA A 96 4.82 -22.32 1.16
C ALA A 96 3.38 -22.13 0.68
N ASP A 97 2.75 -23.22 0.23
CA ASP A 97 1.32 -23.22 -0.11
C ASP A 97 0.45 -23.04 1.14
N GLY A 98 -0.74 -22.44 0.97
CA GLY A 98 -1.75 -22.29 2.01
C GLY A 98 -1.42 -21.28 3.12
N MET A 99 -0.35 -20.50 2.99
CA MET A 99 -0.07 -19.42 3.93
C MET A 99 -0.93 -18.19 3.61
N TRP A 100 -1.18 -17.34 4.60
CA TRP A 100 -2.02 -16.14 4.45
C TRP A 100 -1.53 -15.13 3.40
N TYR A 101 -0.29 -15.24 2.96
CA TYR A 101 0.35 -14.40 1.93
C TYR A 101 0.51 -15.09 0.58
N THR A 102 0.26 -16.39 0.50
CA THR A 102 0.59 -17.21 -0.69
C THR A 102 -0.11 -16.69 -1.94
N ASP A 103 -1.43 -16.55 -1.90
CA ASP A 103 -2.22 -16.07 -3.06
C ASP A 103 -1.73 -14.71 -3.54
N ALA A 104 -1.42 -13.81 -2.59
CA ALA A 104 -0.94 -12.48 -2.92
C ALA A 104 0.42 -12.48 -3.62
N ILE A 105 1.35 -13.32 -3.17
CA ILE A 105 2.68 -13.45 -3.77
C ILE A 105 2.57 -14.11 -5.15
N MET A 106 1.77 -15.17 -5.29
CA MET A 106 1.56 -15.85 -6.57
C MET A 106 0.94 -14.91 -7.60
N TRP A 107 -0.17 -14.25 -7.25
CA TRP A 107 -0.81 -13.26 -8.12
C TRP A 107 0.16 -12.14 -8.53
N ALA A 108 0.84 -11.52 -7.58
CA ALA A 108 1.74 -10.40 -7.87
C ALA A 108 2.96 -10.82 -8.70
N SER A 109 3.42 -12.07 -8.56
CA SER A 109 4.47 -12.65 -9.41
C SER A 109 3.98 -12.88 -10.84
N GLU A 110 2.79 -13.46 -11.01
CA GLU A 110 2.19 -13.70 -12.32
C GLU A 110 1.90 -12.39 -13.05
N ALA A 111 1.39 -11.39 -12.34
CA ALA A 111 1.17 -10.04 -12.85
C ALA A 111 2.46 -9.24 -13.13
N GLY A 112 3.64 -9.80 -12.83
CA GLY A 112 4.93 -9.13 -13.01
C GLY A 112 5.17 -7.92 -12.09
N ILE A 113 4.39 -7.82 -11.01
CA ILE A 113 4.50 -6.73 -10.02
C ILE A 113 5.67 -6.98 -9.09
N ILE A 114 5.85 -8.23 -8.66
CA ILE A 114 6.95 -8.63 -7.81
C ILE A 114 7.87 -9.63 -8.52
N SER A 115 9.10 -9.67 -8.08
CA SER A 115 10.07 -10.72 -8.40
C SER A 115 10.84 -11.08 -7.14
N GLY A 116 11.36 -12.30 -7.09
CA GLY A 116 12.29 -12.70 -6.03
C GLY A 116 13.65 -12.03 -6.18
N TYR A 117 14.51 -12.32 -5.25
CA TYR A 117 15.91 -11.94 -5.29
C TYR A 117 16.72 -12.81 -6.28
N SER A 118 17.94 -12.41 -6.59
CA SER A 118 18.84 -13.13 -7.50
C SER A 118 19.18 -14.56 -7.02
N ASN A 119 19.02 -14.83 -5.72
CA ASN A 119 19.20 -16.17 -5.14
C ASN A 119 17.96 -17.07 -5.27
N GLY A 120 16.89 -16.60 -5.90
CA GLY A 120 15.64 -17.32 -6.12
C GLY A 120 14.64 -17.27 -4.98
N TYR A 121 14.94 -16.63 -3.85
CA TYR A 121 14.01 -16.46 -2.73
C TYR A 121 13.13 -15.22 -2.94
N PHE A 122 11.92 -15.25 -2.39
CA PHE A 122 11.07 -14.06 -2.33
C PHE A 122 11.49 -13.09 -1.22
N GLY A 123 11.94 -13.59 -0.09
CA GLY A 123 12.23 -12.82 1.11
C GLY A 123 10.96 -12.54 1.92
N VAL A 124 10.19 -13.59 2.25
CA VAL A 124 8.88 -13.48 2.93
C VAL A 124 8.95 -12.65 4.21
N ALA A 125 9.98 -12.87 5.03
CA ALA A 125 10.15 -12.19 6.32
C ALA A 125 11.03 -10.93 6.25
N ASP A 126 11.64 -10.65 5.11
CA ASP A 126 12.50 -9.48 4.96
C ASP A 126 11.66 -8.21 4.97
N ASN A 127 12.17 -7.17 5.62
CA ASN A 127 11.52 -5.88 5.63
C ASN A 127 11.72 -5.17 4.27
N ILE A 128 10.63 -4.65 3.72
CA ILE A 128 10.69 -3.96 2.43
C ILE A 128 11.44 -2.64 2.53
N THR A 129 12.37 -2.40 1.60
CA THR A 129 13.03 -1.11 1.48
C THR A 129 12.16 -0.11 0.71
N ARG A 130 12.46 1.18 0.86
CA ARG A 130 11.72 2.25 0.17
C ARG A 130 11.85 2.16 -1.34
N GLU A 131 13.03 1.77 -1.86
CA GLU A 131 13.24 1.57 -3.30
C GLU A 131 12.54 0.32 -3.84
N GLU A 132 12.47 -0.75 -3.05
CA GLU A 132 11.68 -1.94 -3.41
C GLU A 132 10.18 -1.63 -3.43
N MET A 133 9.69 -0.89 -2.44
CA MET A 133 8.30 -0.43 -2.39
C MET A 133 7.97 0.43 -3.61
N ALA A 134 8.80 1.42 -3.95
CA ALA A 134 8.63 2.23 -5.15
C ALA A 134 8.59 1.37 -6.42
N THR A 135 9.44 0.33 -6.49
CA THR A 135 9.51 -0.59 -7.63
C THR A 135 8.22 -1.39 -7.78
N MET A 136 7.70 -1.96 -6.69
CA MET A 136 6.45 -2.71 -6.70
C MET A 136 5.25 -1.80 -7.04
N MET A 137 5.17 -0.59 -6.45
CA MET A 137 4.13 0.39 -6.75
C MET A 137 4.14 0.83 -8.23
N TYR A 138 5.32 1.09 -8.78
CA TYR A 138 5.47 1.46 -10.19
C TYR A 138 4.98 0.35 -11.12
N ARG A 139 5.35 -0.91 -10.83
CA ARG A 139 4.89 -2.07 -11.61
C ARG A 139 3.39 -2.28 -11.46
N TYR A 140 2.85 -2.12 -10.25
CA TYR A 140 1.41 -2.17 -10.00
C TYR A 140 0.65 -1.08 -10.78
N ALA A 141 1.15 0.16 -10.79
CA ALA A 141 0.56 1.25 -11.57
C ALA A 141 0.52 0.91 -13.08
N ARG A 142 1.60 0.34 -13.60
CA ARG A 142 1.65 -0.14 -14.99
C ARG A 142 0.66 -1.28 -15.26
N TYR A 143 0.56 -2.25 -14.36
CA TYR A 143 -0.40 -3.35 -14.44
C TYR A 143 -1.84 -2.82 -14.51
N LYS A 144 -2.16 -1.78 -13.75
CA LYS A 144 -3.50 -1.13 -13.76
C LYS A 144 -3.70 -0.17 -14.94
N GLY A 145 -2.71 0.05 -15.79
CA GLY A 145 -2.79 1.03 -16.87
C GLY A 145 -2.80 2.49 -16.39
N TYR A 146 -2.27 2.76 -15.21
CA TYR A 146 -2.18 4.11 -14.66
C TYR A 146 -1.01 4.88 -15.25
N ASP A 147 -1.10 6.21 -15.17
CA ASP A 147 0.00 7.06 -15.64
C ASP A 147 1.28 6.84 -14.82
N THR A 148 2.34 6.49 -15.52
CA THR A 148 3.68 6.32 -14.96
C THR A 148 4.70 7.24 -15.63
N GLY A 149 4.22 8.37 -16.19
CA GLY A 149 5.04 9.35 -16.92
C GLY A 149 5.83 10.32 -16.04
N ALA A 150 5.32 10.63 -14.82
CA ALA A 150 5.97 11.55 -13.90
C ALA A 150 7.43 11.19 -13.64
N ARG A 151 8.30 12.19 -13.52
CA ARG A 151 9.74 12.03 -13.24
C ARG A 151 10.22 13.14 -12.32
N ALA A 152 11.13 12.77 -11.43
CA ALA A 152 11.98 13.71 -10.71
C ALA A 152 13.43 13.21 -10.77
N ASP A 153 14.37 14.11 -10.71
CA ASP A 153 15.77 13.78 -10.44
C ASP A 153 15.98 13.59 -8.92
N PHE A 154 17.18 13.23 -8.55
CA PHE A 154 17.55 12.98 -7.15
C PHE A 154 18.53 14.02 -6.61
N ASP A 155 18.82 15.09 -7.35
CA ASP A 155 19.85 16.06 -7.02
C ASP A 155 19.53 16.83 -5.73
N GLN A 156 18.25 16.94 -5.40
CA GLN A 156 17.78 17.53 -4.15
C GLN A 156 18.05 16.66 -2.90
N PHE A 157 18.40 15.39 -3.08
CA PHE A 157 18.61 14.47 -1.95
C PHE A 157 20.10 14.19 -1.76
N LEU A 158 20.57 14.28 -0.52
CA LEU A 158 21.97 14.04 -0.16
C LEU A 158 22.45 12.61 -0.48
N ASP A 159 21.52 11.67 -0.59
CA ASP A 159 21.74 10.26 -0.85
C ASP A 159 21.08 9.76 -2.15
N GLY A 160 20.69 10.67 -3.04
CA GLY A 160 20.03 10.31 -4.31
C GLY A 160 20.89 9.41 -5.20
N ASN A 161 22.22 9.50 -5.09
CA ASN A 161 23.15 8.62 -5.79
C ASN A 161 23.17 7.18 -5.27
N LYS A 162 22.58 6.89 -4.11
CA LYS A 162 22.50 5.55 -3.52
C LYS A 162 21.32 4.74 -4.06
N VAL A 163 20.42 5.34 -4.85
CA VAL A 163 19.33 4.57 -5.49
C VAL A 163 19.92 3.53 -6.44
N ASN A 164 19.61 2.26 -6.20
CA ASN A 164 20.08 1.15 -7.03
C ASN A 164 19.48 1.23 -8.45
N ASP A 165 20.21 0.71 -9.44
CA ASP A 165 19.84 0.82 -10.86
C ASP A 165 18.44 0.28 -11.17
N PHE A 166 18.05 -0.85 -10.56
CA PHE A 166 16.72 -1.43 -10.75
C PHE A 166 15.58 -0.52 -10.30
N ALA A 167 15.86 0.35 -9.32
CA ALA A 167 14.89 1.22 -8.69
C ALA A 167 14.94 2.66 -9.22
N ARG A 168 15.93 3.06 -10.01
CA ARG A 168 16.08 4.47 -10.46
C ARG A 168 14.82 4.99 -11.15
N LYS A 169 14.29 4.27 -12.14
CA LYS A 169 13.08 4.67 -12.85
C LYS A 169 11.83 4.63 -11.95
N PRO A 170 11.56 3.56 -11.19
CA PRO A 170 10.47 3.51 -10.21
C PRO A 170 10.53 4.63 -9.18
N MET A 171 11.69 4.88 -8.59
CA MET A 171 11.87 5.90 -7.57
C MET A 171 11.70 7.32 -8.15
N SER A 172 12.24 7.58 -9.35
CA SER A 172 12.03 8.84 -10.06
C SER A 172 10.54 9.11 -10.32
N TRP A 173 9.79 8.08 -10.69
CA TRP A 173 8.34 8.19 -10.80
C TRP A 173 7.68 8.45 -9.45
N ALA A 174 8.00 7.67 -8.43
CA ALA A 174 7.37 7.78 -7.11
C ALA A 174 7.61 9.14 -6.44
N VAL A 175 8.80 9.72 -6.64
CA VAL A 175 9.11 11.10 -6.19
C VAL A 175 8.37 12.11 -7.07
N GLY A 176 8.41 11.94 -8.39
CA GLY A 176 7.81 12.89 -9.35
C GLY A 176 6.29 13.01 -9.24
N CYS A 177 5.59 11.96 -8.84
CA CYS A 177 4.14 11.99 -8.59
C CYS A 177 3.78 12.19 -7.10
N GLY A 178 4.77 12.46 -6.22
CA GLY A 178 4.54 12.78 -4.81
C GLY A 178 4.17 11.60 -3.91
N LEU A 179 4.32 10.35 -4.38
CA LEU A 179 4.09 9.16 -3.55
C LEU A 179 5.14 9.03 -2.46
N ILE A 180 6.41 9.21 -2.82
CA ILE A 180 7.53 9.16 -1.89
C ILE A 180 8.15 10.55 -1.80
N SER A 181 8.26 11.05 -0.60
CA SER A 181 8.99 12.27 -0.26
C SER A 181 10.24 11.94 0.57
N GLY A 182 11.16 12.90 0.66
CA GLY A 182 12.34 12.75 1.51
C GLY A 182 11.99 12.74 2.99
N LYS A 183 12.88 12.19 3.79
CA LYS A 183 12.92 12.28 5.26
C LYS A 183 13.68 13.51 5.71
N TYR A 184 13.62 13.84 6.99
CA TYR A 184 14.40 14.91 7.63
C TYR A 184 14.30 16.25 6.87
N GLY A 185 13.09 16.76 6.70
CA GLY A 185 12.86 17.99 5.97
C GLY A 185 13.05 17.85 4.45
N GLN A 186 12.88 16.64 3.93
CA GLN A 186 12.98 16.27 2.51
C GLN A 186 14.41 16.30 1.95
N THR A 187 15.42 16.18 2.80
CA THR A 187 16.83 16.21 2.38
C THR A 187 17.41 14.80 2.11
N VAL A 188 16.79 13.74 2.62
CA VAL A 188 17.30 12.36 2.52
C VAL A 188 16.22 11.47 1.94
N LEU A 189 16.53 10.76 0.85
CA LEU A 189 15.58 9.83 0.19
C LEU A 189 15.48 8.49 0.90
N ASP A 190 16.61 8.03 1.48
CA ASP A 190 16.76 6.79 2.24
C ASP A 190 16.31 5.54 1.45
N PRO A 191 16.86 5.29 0.24
CA PRO A 191 16.34 4.26 -0.66
C PRO A 191 16.43 2.84 -0.10
N GLN A 192 17.50 2.50 0.64
CA GLN A 192 17.65 1.20 1.31
C GLN A 192 17.04 1.18 2.72
N GLY A 193 16.53 2.31 3.22
CA GLY A 193 15.84 2.35 4.50
C GLY A 193 14.54 1.55 4.45
N GLN A 194 14.22 0.90 5.56
CA GLN A 194 12.98 0.13 5.68
C GLN A 194 11.77 1.05 5.78
N ALA A 195 10.71 0.72 5.07
CA ALA A 195 9.45 1.42 5.17
C ALA A 195 8.67 0.93 6.39
N SER A 196 8.18 1.86 7.20
CA SER A 196 7.28 1.55 8.32
C SER A 196 5.84 1.32 7.82
N ARG A 197 5.03 0.72 8.69
CA ARG A 197 3.61 0.50 8.38
C ARG A 197 2.84 1.82 8.25
N ALA A 198 3.17 2.85 9.05
CA ALA A 198 2.58 4.18 8.89
C ALA A 198 3.00 4.84 7.57
N GLU A 199 4.29 4.80 7.21
CA GLU A 199 4.76 5.30 5.92
C GLU A 199 4.07 4.58 4.74
N THR A 200 3.85 3.28 4.89
CA THR A 200 3.11 2.50 3.88
C THR A 200 1.67 2.97 3.75
N ALA A 201 0.96 3.21 4.86
CA ALA A 201 -0.42 3.71 4.83
C ALA A 201 -0.51 5.06 4.09
N ILE A 202 0.45 5.97 4.33
CA ILE A 202 0.54 7.25 3.63
C ILE A 202 0.72 7.06 2.12
N ILE A 203 1.66 6.20 1.73
CA ILE A 203 1.95 5.93 0.32
C ILE A 203 0.72 5.34 -0.38
N ILE A 204 0.02 4.41 0.26
CA ILE A 204 -1.20 3.80 -0.28
C ILE A 204 -2.33 4.82 -0.44
N MET A 205 -2.59 5.65 0.56
CA MET A 205 -3.62 6.70 0.46
C MET A 205 -3.29 7.67 -0.67
N ARG A 206 -2.05 8.20 -0.73
CA ARG A 206 -1.60 9.08 -1.81
C ARG A 206 -1.74 8.42 -3.19
N PHE A 207 -1.41 7.13 -3.30
CA PHE A 207 -1.58 6.39 -4.54
C PHE A 207 -3.04 6.37 -4.98
N MET A 208 -3.95 6.04 -4.08
CA MET A 208 -5.37 5.95 -4.39
C MET A 208 -6.01 7.31 -4.71
N GLU A 209 -5.50 8.39 -4.15
CA GLU A 209 -6.02 9.74 -4.38
C GLU A 209 -5.44 10.41 -5.63
N ASN A 210 -4.15 10.21 -5.91
CA ASN A 210 -3.41 11.01 -6.87
C ASN A 210 -3.12 10.30 -8.19
N ILE A 211 -3.09 8.95 -8.20
CA ILE A 211 -2.76 8.20 -9.42
C ILE A 211 -4.03 7.83 -10.16
N ARG A 212 -4.12 8.23 -11.43
CA ARG A 212 -5.30 8.09 -12.28
C ARG A 212 -5.00 7.24 -13.52
N PRO A 213 -6.01 6.65 -14.17
CA PRO A 213 -5.86 6.03 -15.47
C PRO A 213 -5.24 7.00 -16.49
N ALA A 214 -4.36 6.52 -17.34
CA ALA A 214 -3.66 7.35 -18.33
C ALA A 214 -4.62 8.06 -19.28
N ALA A 215 -5.77 7.47 -19.59
CA ALA A 215 -6.80 8.06 -20.45
C ALA A 215 -7.49 9.28 -19.80
N GLU A 216 -7.65 9.30 -18.47
CA GLU A 216 -8.25 10.44 -17.76
C GLU A 216 -7.31 11.66 -17.72
N VAL A 217 -6.00 11.42 -17.62
CA VAL A 217 -5.00 12.50 -17.60
C VAL A 217 -5.01 13.26 -18.93
N SER A 218 -5.13 12.55 -20.05
CA SER A 218 -5.18 13.15 -21.39
C SER A 218 -6.43 14.02 -21.61
N SER A 219 -7.57 13.67 -21.01
CA SER A 219 -8.81 14.44 -21.15
C SER A 219 -8.78 15.76 -20.35
N VAL A 220 -8.12 15.79 -19.22
CA VAL A 220 -7.98 17.01 -18.38
C VAL A 220 -7.05 18.04 -19.03
N SER A 221 -6.02 17.61 -19.78
CA SER A 221 -5.13 18.53 -20.49
C SER A 221 -5.81 19.20 -21.68
N LEU A 222 -6.76 18.53 -22.35
CA LEU A 222 -7.51 19.08 -23.49
C LEU A 222 -8.56 20.13 -23.07
N ASP A 223 -9.12 20.05 -21.87
CA ASP A 223 -10.08 21.04 -21.37
C ASP A 223 -9.42 22.35 -20.91
N ARG A 224 -8.12 22.36 -20.59
CA ARG A 224 -7.40 23.58 -20.25
C ARG A 224 -7.14 24.50 -21.45
N ASP A 225 -7.05 23.94 -22.64
CA ASP A 225 -6.84 24.68 -23.88
C ASP A 225 -8.15 25.27 -24.46
N ARG A 226 -9.30 25.06 -23.78
CA ARG A 226 -10.62 25.59 -24.20
C ARG A 226 -11.07 26.82 -23.40
N ILE A 227 -10.26 27.34 -22.48
CA ILE A 227 -10.59 28.50 -21.66
C ILE A 227 -9.60 29.66 -21.99
N GLU A 228 -9.44 29.99 -23.27
CA GLU A 228 -8.93 31.26 -23.75
C GLU A 228 -9.93 31.90 -24.73
#